data_47d3452fe884de273fb096c6e48595f3
#
_entry.id   47d3452fe884de273fb096c6e48595f3
#
_cell.length_a   1.000
_cell.length_b   1.000
_cell.length_c   1.000
_cell.angle_alpha   90.00
_cell.angle_beta   90.00
_cell.angle_gamma   90.00
#
_symmetry.space_group_name_H-M   'P 1'
#
loop_
_entity.id
_entity.type
_entity.pdbx_description
1 polymer ?
#
loop_
_entity_poly.entity_id
_entity_poly.type
_entity_poly.pdbx_seq_one_letter_code
_entity_poly.pdbx_strand_id
1 'polypeptide(L)'
;YAGLSCDMDAIFEIAKEYGLKVVEDAAHALPTTYKGNMVGTLNSDITVFSFHPVKIVTTAEGGAALTNDHELAAKMALYRSHGITRNHDEMTEISHGAWYYQQITLGYNYRMTELQAALGNSQMARLAEFVTIRHKIAGFYNYLLQDLPIQIPYQLENTYSGLHLYVIRLKLDEISVTHNEVFDELRANQINVNLHYIPVH
;
A
#
# COMPACT_ATOMS: atom_id res chain seq x y z
N TYR A 1 -3.63 -2.44 6.70
CA TYR A 1 -3.22 -1.29 7.49
C TYR A 1 -1.90 -1.60 8.24
N ALA A 2 -1.01 -0.62 8.36
CA ALA A 2 0.27 -0.72 9.06
C ALA A 2 1.23 -1.84 8.54
N GLY A 3 0.91 -2.49 7.45
CA GLY A 3 1.65 -3.61 6.88
C GLY A 3 1.04 -4.98 7.15
N LEU A 4 -0.10 -5.06 7.82
CA LEU A 4 -0.83 -6.31 8.06
C LEU A 4 -1.90 -6.52 6.98
N SER A 5 -2.02 -7.74 6.47
CA SER A 5 -3.10 -8.13 5.57
C SER A 5 -4.44 -8.24 6.31
N CYS A 6 -5.54 -8.03 5.59
CA CYS A 6 -6.86 -8.45 6.03
C CYS A 6 -7.01 -9.99 5.95
N ASP A 7 -8.09 -10.52 6.51
CA ASP A 7 -8.53 -11.89 6.24
C ASP A 7 -9.13 -11.95 4.83
N MET A 8 -8.26 -12.20 3.85
CA MET A 8 -8.64 -12.13 2.44
C MET A 8 -9.54 -13.28 2.02
N ASP A 9 -9.47 -14.45 2.66
CA ASP A 9 -10.36 -15.55 2.34
C ASP A 9 -11.81 -15.20 2.66
N ALA A 10 -12.08 -14.65 3.84
CA ALA A 10 -13.42 -14.19 4.22
C ALA A 10 -13.95 -13.09 3.27
N ILE A 11 -13.08 -12.17 2.85
CA ILE A 11 -13.43 -11.12 1.89
C ILE A 11 -13.77 -11.73 0.51
N PHE A 12 -12.97 -12.68 0.03
CA PHE A 12 -13.22 -13.33 -1.26
C PHE A 12 -14.48 -14.21 -1.24
N GLU A 13 -14.80 -14.85 -0.13
CA GLU A 13 -16.07 -15.59 0.03
C GLU A 13 -17.27 -14.66 -0.10
N ILE A 14 -17.27 -13.53 0.60
CA ILE A 14 -18.32 -12.51 0.50
C ILE A 14 -18.40 -11.96 -0.93
N ALA A 15 -17.28 -11.59 -1.52
CA ALA A 15 -17.24 -11.06 -2.87
C ALA A 15 -17.82 -12.04 -3.89
N LYS A 16 -17.50 -13.34 -3.75
CA LYS A 16 -18.05 -14.40 -4.59
C LYS A 16 -19.55 -14.58 -4.39
N GLU A 17 -20.04 -14.59 -3.15
CA GLU A 17 -21.45 -14.73 -2.82
C GLU A 17 -22.31 -13.63 -3.47
N TYR A 18 -21.81 -12.38 -3.42
CA TYR A 18 -22.55 -11.21 -3.92
C TYR A 18 -22.13 -10.74 -5.32
N GLY A 19 -21.25 -11.47 -6.00
CA GLY A 19 -20.76 -11.10 -7.34
C GLY A 19 -19.99 -9.78 -7.37
N LEU A 20 -19.24 -9.46 -6.30
CA LEU A 20 -18.52 -8.19 -6.14
C LEU A 20 -17.10 -8.26 -6.71
N LYS A 21 -16.58 -7.11 -7.11
CA LYS A 21 -15.19 -6.91 -7.45
C LYS A 21 -14.39 -6.50 -6.21
N VAL A 22 -13.16 -7.01 -6.10
CA VAL A 22 -12.27 -6.71 -4.97
C VAL A 22 -11.13 -5.82 -5.43
N VAL A 23 -11.06 -4.61 -4.87
CA VAL A 23 -9.92 -3.71 -5.02
C VAL A 23 -9.22 -3.61 -3.67
N GLU A 24 -7.97 -4.07 -3.61
CA GLU A 24 -7.13 -3.97 -2.42
C GLU A 24 -6.40 -2.63 -2.37
N ASP A 25 -6.65 -1.83 -1.32
CA ASP A 25 -5.71 -0.78 -0.93
C ASP A 25 -4.56 -1.41 -0.13
N ALA A 26 -3.50 -1.77 -0.84
CA ALA A 26 -2.29 -2.35 -0.30
C ALA A 26 -1.17 -1.31 -0.07
N ALA A 27 -1.54 -0.02 0.07
CA ALA A 27 -0.58 1.09 0.21
C ALA A 27 0.41 0.93 1.39
N HIS A 28 0.10 0.08 2.37
CA HIS A 28 0.98 -0.25 3.51
C HIS A 28 1.51 -1.70 3.47
N ALA A 29 1.16 -2.49 2.47
CA ALA A 29 1.30 -3.94 2.51
C ALA A 29 2.43 -4.52 1.64
N LEU A 30 3.39 -3.70 1.22
CA LEU A 30 4.57 -4.21 0.52
C LEU A 30 5.70 -4.49 1.55
N PRO A 31 6.27 -5.69 1.63
CA PRO A 31 5.93 -6.99 1.04
C PRO A 31 5.21 -7.91 2.04
N THR A 32 3.98 -7.61 2.34
CA THR A 32 3.17 -8.44 3.24
C THR A 32 2.80 -9.77 2.57
N THR A 33 2.77 -10.86 3.34
CA THR A 33 2.20 -12.13 2.87
C THR A 33 0.94 -12.51 3.66
N TYR A 34 0.02 -13.18 2.98
CA TYR A 34 -1.15 -13.81 3.55
C TYR A 34 -1.15 -15.29 3.17
N LYS A 35 -1.09 -16.17 4.18
CA LYS A 35 -1.00 -17.65 3.99
C LYS A 35 0.10 -18.05 3.00
N GLY A 36 1.26 -17.38 3.11
CA GLY A 36 2.45 -17.64 2.29
C GLY A 36 2.45 -16.99 0.91
N ASN A 37 1.35 -16.37 0.46
CA ASN A 37 1.26 -15.65 -0.81
C ASN A 37 1.45 -14.16 -0.59
N MET A 38 2.20 -13.50 -1.47
CA MET A 38 2.40 -12.05 -1.39
C MET A 38 1.11 -11.29 -1.69
N VAL A 39 0.82 -10.25 -0.92
CA VAL A 39 -0.20 -9.25 -1.29
C VAL A 39 0.16 -8.70 -2.67
N GLY A 40 -0.83 -8.60 -3.55
CA GLY A 40 -0.63 -8.29 -4.98
C GLY A 40 -0.60 -9.53 -5.88
N THR A 41 -0.51 -10.76 -5.31
CA THR A 41 -0.65 -12.01 -6.04
C THR A 41 -1.88 -12.82 -5.62
N LEU A 42 -2.72 -12.24 -4.76
CA LEU A 42 -3.99 -12.83 -4.33
C LEU A 42 -5.07 -12.71 -5.42
N ASN A 43 -6.27 -13.18 -5.13
CA ASN A 43 -7.39 -13.20 -6.09
C ASN A 43 -8.15 -11.87 -6.19
N SER A 44 -7.54 -10.75 -5.82
CA SER A 44 -8.12 -9.42 -6.01
C SER A 44 -8.15 -9.03 -7.48
N ASP A 45 -9.20 -8.33 -7.91
CA ASP A 45 -9.28 -7.82 -9.28
C ASP A 45 -8.20 -6.77 -9.54
N ILE A 46 -7.95 -5.90 -8.56
CA ILE A 46 -6.86 -4.91 -8.59
C ILE A 46 -6.25 -4.81 -7.19
N THR A 47 -4.91 -4.77 -7.11
CA THR A 47 -4.17 -4.42 -5.88
C THR A 47 -3.36 -3.15 -6.11
N VAL A 48 -3.47 -2.18 -5.19
CA VAL A 48 -2.83 -0.86 -5.32
C VAL A 48 -1.75 -0.69 -4.25
N PHE A 49 -0.51 -0.42 -4.68
CA PHE A 49 0.62 -0.06 -3.82
C PHE A 49 0.94 1.42 -3.89
N SER A 50 1.46 1.96 -2.79
CA SER A 50 1.97 3.33 -2.71
C SER A 50 3.48 3.34 -2.56
N PHE A 51 4.13 4.24 -3.30
CA PHE A 51 5.56 4.54 -3.21
C PHE A 51 5.83 5.96 -2.73
N HIS A 52 4.89 6.53 -1.94
CA HIS A 52 5.06 7.80 -1.24
C HIS A 52 6.32 7.79 -0.36
N PRO A 53 6.96 8.94 -0.06
CA PRO A 53 8.23 9.02 0.68
C PRO A 53 8.30 8.24 1.99
N VAL A 54 7.19 8.12 2.72
CA VAL A 54 7.16 7.42 4.02
C VAL A 54 7.00 5.91 3.92
N LYS A 55 6.76 5.36 2.71
CA LYS A 55 6.54 3.92 2.53
C LYS A 55 7.84 3.13 2.65
N ILE A 56 7.73 1.81 2.79
CA ILE A 56 8.88 0.90 2.91
C ILE A 56 9.80 1.00 1.68
N VAL A 57 9.19 1.13 0.50
CA VAL A 57 9.84 1.47 -0.77
C VAL A 57 9.26 2.78 -1.25
N THR A 58 10.11 3.68 -1.72
CA THR A 58 9.68 4.98 -2.23
C THR A 58 10.21 5.25 -3.64
N THR A 59 9.43 6.01 -4.40
CA THR A 59 9.85 6.64 -5.67
C THR A 59 9.80 8.16 -5.60
N ALA A 60 9.96 8.75 -4.39
CA ALA A 60 9.61 10.12 -4.00
C ALA A 60 8.08 10.31 -4.03
N GLU A 61 7.45 10.20 -5.16
CA GLU A 61 6.00 10.03 -5.35
C GLU A 61 5.78 8.91 -6.37
N GLY A 62 4.73 8.11 -6.17
CA GLY A 62 4.39 7.04 -7.09
C GLY A 62 3.51 5.98 -6.46
N GLY A 63 3.16 5.01 -7.29
CA GLY A 63 2.37 3.85 -6.92
C GLY A 63 2.32 2.85 -8.06
N ALA A 64 1.74 1.70 -7.79
CA ALA A 64 1.48 0.68 -8.80
C ALA A 64 0.10 0.07 -8.57
N ALA A 65 -0.62 -0.20 -9.65
CA ALA A 65 -1.83 -1.01 -9.66
C ALA A 65 -1.53 -2.31 -10.40
N LEU A 66 -1.80 -3.43 -9.75
CA LEU A 66 -1.54 -4.77 -10.26
C LEU A 66 -2.88 -5.48 -10.51
N THR A 67 -2.94 -6.24 -11.59
CA THR A 67 -4.06 -7.11 -11.92
C THR A 67 -3.59 -8.30 -12.77
N ASN A 68 -4.31 -9.42 -12.69
CA ASN A 68 -4.15 -10.56 -13.60
C ASN A 68 -5.16 -10.51 -14.77
N ASP A 69 -6.07 -9.53 -14.78
CA ASP A 69 -7.05 -9.32 -15.85
C ASP A 69 -6.45 -8.41 -16.94
N HIS A 70 -6.29 -8.96 -18.15
CA HIS A 70 -5.70 -8.25 -19.28
C HIS A 70 -6.54 -7.04 -19.74
N GLU A 71 -7.87 -7.10 -19.62
CA GLU A 71 -8.74 -5.98 -19.97
C GLU A 71 -8.60 -4.84 -18.97
N LEU A 72 -8.54 -5.15 -17.67
CA LEU A 72 -8.28 -4.16 -16.63
C LEU A 72 -6.90 -3.54 -16.80
N ALA A 73 -5.88 -4.36 -17.09
CA ALA A 73 -4.52 -3.87 -17.33
C ALA A 73 -4.46 -2.89 -18.52
N ALA A 74 -5.11 -3.22 -19.64
CA ALA A 74 -5.18 -2.35 -20.81
C ALA A 74 -5.91 -1.04 -20.50
N LYS A 75 -7.07 -1.09 -19.83
CA LYS A 75 -7.82 0.10 -19.39
C LYS A 75 -6.99 0.99 -18.47
N MET A 76 -6.33 0.43 -17.45
CA MET A 76 -5.47 1.20 -16.53
C MET A 76 -4.31 1.86 -17.26
N ALA A 77 -3.67 1.17 -18.22
CA ALA A 77 -2.59 1.72 -19.02
C ALA A 77 -3.08 2.88 -19.93
N LEU A 78 -4.27 2.74 -20.50
CA LEU A 78 -4.91 3.78 -21.32
C LEU A 78 -5.24 5.02 -20.48
N TYR A 79 -5.92 4.85 -19.34
CA TYR A 79 -6.26 5.96 -18.43
C TYR A 79 -5.04 6.66 -17.85
N ARG A 80 -3.98 5.92 -17.50
CA ARG A 80 -2.71 6.47 -17.02
C ARG A 80 -2.06 7.41 -18.02
N SER A 81 -2.32 7.25 -19.33
CA SER A 81 -1.65 7.91 -20.43
C SER A 81 -2.61 8.70 -21.33
N HIS A 82 -3.39 9.59 -20.72
CA HIS A 82 -4.31 10.54 -21.40
C HIS A 82 -5.48 9.90 -22.14
N GLY A 83 -5.73 8.60 -22.03
CA GLY A 83 -6.71 7.90 -22.87
C GLY A 83 -6.32 7.82 -24.34
N ILE A 84 -5.01 7.85 -24.62
CA ILE A 84 -4.44 7.84 -25.98
C ILE A 84 -4.02 6.43 -26.36
N THR A 85 -4.42 6.01 -27.56
CA THR A 85 -3.93 4.78 -28.19
C THR A 85 -3.15 5.08 -29.47
N ARG A 86 -2.22 4.17 -29.78
CA ARG A 86 -1.53 4.07 -31.09
C ARG A 86 -1.88 2.76 -31.79
N ASN A 87 -2.70 1.93 -31.15
CA ASN A 87 -3.18 0.69 -31.75
C ASN A 87 -4.27 1.01 -32.78
N HIS A 88 -4.01 0.65 -34.06
CA HIS A 88 -4.95 0.92 -35.16
C HIS A 88 -6.32 0.23 -34.94
N ASP A 89 -6.35 -0.92 -34.29
CA ASP A 89 -7.57 -1.68 -34.05
C ASP A 89 -8.50 -1.02 -33.03
N GLU A 90 -7.96 -0.10 -32.21
CA GLU A 90 -8.70 0.64 -31.20
C GLU A 90 -9.10 2.04 -31.67
N MET A 91 -8.57 2.50 -32.81
CA MET A 91 -8.86 3.82 -33.33
C MET A 91 -10.25 3.87 -33.97
N THR A 92 -10.95 4.98 -33.79
CA THR A 92 -12.25 5.25 -34.44
C THR A 92 -12.10 5.98 -35.79
N GLU A 93 -10.94 6.59 -36.04
CA GLU A 93 -10.64 7.35 -37.24
C GLU A 93 -9.48 6.70 -38.00
N ILE A 94 -9.42 6.95 -39.32
CA ILE A 94 -8.33 6.45 -40.17
C ILE A 94 -7.02 7.13 -39.79
N SER A 95 -5.96 6.35 -39.60
CA SER A 95 -4.63 6.87 -39.32
C SER A 95 -4.08 7.69 -40.51
N HIS A 96 -3.55 8.86 -40.23
CA HIS A 96 -2.97 9.78 -41.20
C HIS A 96 -1.46 9.56 -41.38
N GLY A 97 -0.87 8.55 -40.72
CA GLY A 97 0.55 8.22 -40.84
C GLY A 97 1.15 7.64 -39.56
N ALA A 98 2.42 7.27 -39.62
CA ALA A 98 3.12 6.60 -38.52
C ALA A 98 3.22 7.43 -37.21
N TRP A 99 3.04 8.73 -37.29
CA TRP A 99 3.00 9.65 -36.16
C TRP A 99 1.64 9.75 -35.49
N TYR A 100 0.56 9.22 -36.12
CA TYR A 100 -0.80 9.42 -35.68
C TYR A 100 -1.09 8.65 -34.37
N TYR A 101 -1.84 9.26 -33.54
CA TYR A 101 -2.43 8.65 -32.34
C TYR A 101 -3.81 9.25 -32.12
N GLN A 102 -4.62 8.57 -31.33
CA GLN A 102 -5.98 9.02 -31.06
C GLN A 102 -6.28 8.97 -29.58
N GLN A 103 -6.90 10.02 -29.05
CA GLN A 103 -7.53 9.99 -27.74
C GLN A 103 -8.92 9.37 -27.87
N ILE A 104 -9.08 8.15 -27.37
CA ILE A 104 -10.34 7.38 -27.47
C ILE A 104 -11.18 7.45 -26.20
N THR A 105 -10.62 7.96 -25.11
CA THR A 105 -11.33 8.20 -23.84
C THR A 105 -10.65 9.33 -23.06
N LEU A 106 -11.34 9.85 -22.05
CA LEU A 106 -10.72 10.77 -21.10
C LEU A 106 -9.77 10.02 -20.20
N GLY A 107 -8.52 10.51 -20.08
CA GLY A 107 -7.49 9.92 -19.25
C GLY A 107 -6.67 10.97 -18.49
N TYR A 108 -5.65 10.50 -17.76
CA TYR A 108 -4.83 11.30 -16.88
C TYR A 108 -3.36 11.26 -17.30
N ASN A 109 -2.55 12.14 -16.75
CA ASN A 109 -1.11 12.04 -16.83
C ASN A 109 -0.56 11.44 -15.53
N TYR A 110 -0.71 10.13 -15.39
CA TYR A 110 -0.30 9.38 -14.19
C TYR A 110 0.90 8.47 -14.45
N ARG A 111 1.71 8.82 -15.44
CA ARG A 111 2.94 8.08 -15.74
C ARG A 111 4.02 8.42 -14.72
N MET A 112 4.67 7.39 -14.18
CA MET A 112 5.90 7.52 -13.40
C MET A 112 7.03 8.01 -14.33
N THR A 113 7.88 8.92 -13.84
CA THR A 113 9.07 9.34 -14.59
C THR A 113 10.17 8.29 -14.49
N GLU A 114 11.13 8.31 -15.43
CA GLU A 114 12.30 7.42 -15.42
C GLU A 114 13.15 7.60 -14.14
N LEU A 115 13.24 8.83 -13.61
CA LEU A 115 13.94 9.10 -12.35
C LEU A 115 13.26 8.40 -11.18
N GLN A 116 11.94 8.47 -11.09
CA GLN A 116 11.16 7.79 -10.07
C GLN A 116 11.28 6.27 -10.21
N ALA A 117 11.20 5.75 -11.44
CA ALA A 117 11.34 4.33 -11.71
C ALA A 117 12.74 3.80 -11.33
N ALA A 118 13.80 4.55 -11.65
CA ALA A 118 15.17 4.20 -11.28
C ALA A 118 15.35 4.15 -9.75
N LEU A 119 14.79 5.12 -9.02
CA LEU A 119 14.78 5.11 -7.55
C LEU A 119 14.02 3.88 -7.03
N GLY A 120 12.83 3.60 -7.58
CA GLY A 120 12.03 2.43 -7.21
C GLY A 120 12.77 1.12 -7.39
N ASN A 121 13.44 0.91 -8.52
CA ASN A 121 14.25 -0.28 -8.78
C ASN A 121 15.37 -0.44 -7.75
N SER A 122 16.07 0.65 -7.42
CA SER A 122 17.12 0.66 -6.40
C SER A 122 16.57 0.30 -5.01
N GLN A 123 15.40 0.83 -4.64
CA GLN A 123 14.74 0.55 -3.36
C GLN A 123 14.22 -0.89 -3.30
N MET A 124 13.61 -1.40 -4.37
CA MET A 124 13.09 -2.76 -4.45
C MET A 124 14.19 -3.81 -4.26
N ALA A 125 15.39 -3.57 -4.80
CA ALA A 125 16.53 -4.46 -4.62
C ALA A 125 16.93 -4.63 -3.13
N ARG A 126 16.58 -3.70 -2.26
CA ARG A 126 16.89 -3.69 -0.83
C ARG A 126 15.69 -4.00 0.07
N LEU A 127 14.53 -4.32 -0.51
CA LEU A 127 13.28 -4.50 0.23
C LEU A 127 13.40 -5.55 1.35
N ALA A 128 14.01 -6.70 1.08
CA ALA A 128 14.19 -7.75 2.07
C ALA A 128 15.06 -7.31 3.27
N GLU A 129 16.10 -6.53 3.01
CA GLU A 129 16.93 -5.91 4.05
C GLU A 129 16.11 -4.97 4.93
N PHE A 130 15.35 -4.05 4.32
CA PHE A 130 14.51 -3.10 5.04
C PHE A 130 13.50 -3.79 5.96
N VAL A 131 12.84 -4.83 5.46
CA VAL A 131 11.84 -5.58 6.25
C VAL A 131 12.51 -6.34 7.39
N THR A 132 13.66 -6.96 7.16
CA THR A 132 14.42 -7.63 8.21
C THR A 132 14.78 -6.67 9.35
N ILE A 133 15.23 -5.47 9.04
CA ILE A 133 15.54 -4.44 10.05
C ILE A 133 14.29 -4.01 10.80
N ARG A 134 13.17 -3.80 10.11
CA ARG A 134 11.88 -3.45 10.74
C ARG A 134 11.41 -4.51 11.72
N HIS A 135 11.52 -5.79 11.37
CA HIS A 135 11.17 -6.89 12.28
C HIS A 135 12.09 -6.94 13.52
N LYS A 136 13.38 -6.69 13.36
CA LYS A 136 14.31 -6.58 14.51
C LYS A 136 13.89 -5.44 15.45
N ILE A 137 13.60 -4.25 14.90
CA ILE A 137 13.17 -3.08 15.69
C ILE A 137 11.83 -3.37 16.39
N ALA A 138 10.87 -3.97 15.68
CA ALA A 138 9.58 -4.36 16.28
C ALA A 138 9.75 -5.36 17.43
N GLY A 139 10.66 -6.33 17.28
CA GLY A 139 11.01 -7.26 18.36
C GLY A 139 11.58 -6.55 19.60
N PHE A 140 12.43 -5.54 19.42
CA PHE A 140 12.89 -4.70 20.54
C PHE A 140 11.75 -3.92 21.19
N TYR A 141 10.86 -3.32 20.40
CA TYR A 141 9.70 -2.62 20.94
C TYR A 141 8.77 -3.57 21.70
N ASN A 142 8.47 -4.74 21.17
CA ASN A 142 7.66 -5.74 21.86
C ASN A 142 8.24 -6.08 23.22
N TYR A 143 9.56 -6.29 23.31
CA TYR A 143 10.24 -6.61 24.57
C TYR A 143 10.24 -5.42 25.56
N LEU A 144 10.55 -4.22 25.10
CA LEU A 144 10.66 -3.05 25.97
C LEU A 144 9.30 -2.50 26.45
N LEU A 145 8.26 -2.70 25.66
CA LEU A 145 6.94 -2.09 25.89
C LEU A 145 5.91 -3.07 26.50
N GLN A 146 6.27 -4.34 26.71
CA GLN A 146 5.35 -5.41 27.11
C GLN A 146 4.63 -5.15 28.46
N ASP A 147 5.29 -4.47 29.39
CA ASP A 147 4.78 -4.22 30.73
C ASP A 147 4.10 -2.84 30.87
N LEU A 148 4.00 -2.07 29.76
CA LEU A 148 3.34 -0.79 29.76
C LEU A 148 1.83 -0.93 29.52
N PRO A 149 1.00 0.03 29.98
CA PRO A 149 -0.45 0.03 29.79
C PRO A 149 -0.83 0.37 28.34
N ILE A 150 -0.31 -0.41 27.41
CA ILE A 150 -0.55 -0.26 25.98
C ILE A 150 -0.87 -1.62 25.33
N GLN A 151 -1.48 -1.57 24.18
CA GLN A 151 -1.59 -2.71 23.27
C GLN A 151 -0.58 -2.53 22.15
N ILE A 152 0.33 -3.48 21.99
CA ILE A 152 1.29 -3.55 20.87
C ILE A 152 0.60 -4.01 19.60
N PRO A 153 1.20 -3.82 18.40
CA PRO A 153 0.61 -4.24 17.14
C PRO A 153 0.31 -5.73 17.10
N TYR A 154 -0.95 -6.07 16.85
CA TYR A 154 -1.37 -7.45 16.64
C TYR A 154 -0.84 -7.98 15.31
N GLN A 155 -0.43 -9.23 15.29
CA GLN A 155 -0.05 -9.95 14.09
C GLN A 155 -0.95 -11.17 13.92
N LEU A 156 -1.54 -11.34 12.74
CA LEU A 156 -2.34 -12.52 12.41
C LEU A 156 -1.43 -13.74 12.19
N GLU A 157 -1.86 -14.91 12.65
CA GLU A 157 -1.25 -16.17 12.26
C GLU A 157 -1.28 -16.32 10.73
N ASN A 158 -0.28 -16.97 10.19
CA ASN A 158 -0.13 -17.17 8.73
C ASN A 158 0.00 -15.89 7.89
N THR A 159 0.33 -14.76 8.52
CA THR A 159 0.71 -13.54 7.81
C THR A 159 2.15 -13.15 8.15
N TYR A 160 2.82 -12.52 7.20
CA TYR A 160 4.11 -11.88 7.44
C TYR A 160 3.95 -10.40 7.09
N SER A 161 3.93 -9.57 8.12
CA SER A 161 3.70 -8.13 7.96
C SER A 161 4.92 -7.43 7.36
N GLY A 162 4.69 -6.46 6.48
CA GLY A 162 5.71 -5.52 6.04
C GLY A 162 6.17 -4.56 7.14
N LEU A 163 5.43 -4.48 8.26
CA LEU A 163 5.70 -3.57 9.39
C LEU A 163 5.95 -2.13 8.92
N HIS A 164 5.04 -1.63 8.08
CA HIS A 164 5.12 -0.24 7.63
C HIS A 164 5.07 0.74 8.81
N LEU A 165 4.19 0.47 9.78
CA LEU A 165 4.06 1.23 11.02
C LEU A 165 4.09 0.27 12.22
N TYR A 166 4.61 0.77 13.34
CA TYR A 166 4.46 0.15 14.66
C TYR A 166 3.46 0.97 15.47
N VAL A 167 2.20 0.58 15.42
CA VAL A 167 1.09 1.33 16.02
C VAL A 167 0.76 0.76 17.39
N ILE A 168 0.93 1.56 18.43
CA ILE A 168 0.48 1.23 19.79
C ILE A 168 -0.91 1.82 20.06
N ARG A 169 -1.67 1.18 20.94
CA ARG A 169 -2.92 1.72 21.47
C ARG A 169 -2.79 1.88 22.98
N LEU A 170 -3.05 3.07 23.50
CA LEU A 170 -3.05 3.33 24.93
C LEU A 170 -4.27 2.65 25.58
N LYS A 171 -4.09 2.00 26.71
CA LYS A 171 -5.16 1.51 27.55
C LYS A 171 -5.57 2.63 28.51
N LEU A 172 -6.43 3.52 28.02
CA LEU A 172 -6.81 4.73 28.75
C LEU A 172 -7.52 4.49 30.07
N ASP A 173 -8.06 3.31 30.28
CA ASP A 173 -8.64 2.82 31.54
C ASP A 173 -7.60 2.39 32.58
N GLU A 174 -6.36 2.14 32.16
CA GLU A 174 -5.24 1.75 33.04
C GLU A 174 -4.29 2.92 33.37
N ILE A 175 -4.50 4.12 32.82
CA ILE A 175 -3.64 5.31 33.02
C ILE A 175 -4.46 6.51 33.50
N SER A 176 -3.80 7.43 34.23
CA SER A 176 -4.44 8.64 34.79
C SER A 176 -4.30 9.88 33.88
N VAL A 177 -3.60 9.75 32.76
CA VAL A 177 -3.34 10.83 31.79
C VAL A 177 -4.14 10.61 30.52
N THR A 178 -4.43 11.68 29.82
CA THR A 178 -5.15 11.64 28.54
C THR A 178 -4.23 11.23 27.37
N HIS A 179 -4.84 10.84 26.28
CA HIS A 179 -4.12 10.57 25.03
C HIS A 179 -3.29 11.79 24.57
N ASN A 180 -3.84 13.00 24.67
CA ASN A 180 -3.14 14.23 24.28
C ASN A 180 -1.92 14.49 25.16
N GLU A 181 -2.03 14.32 26.48
CA GLU A 181 -0.90 14.47 27.40
C GLU A 181 0.22 13.48 27.09
N VAL A 182 -0.10 12.22 26.81
CA VAL A 182 0.92 11.23 26.38
C VAL A 182 1.58 11.65 25.06
N PHE A 183 0.79 12.09 24.09
CA PHE A 183 1.31 12.54 22.79
C PHE A 183 2.26 13.73 22.95
N ASP A 184 1.85 14.74 23.72
CA ASP A 184 2.64 15.96 23.94
C ASP A 184 3.93 15.66 24.72
N GLU A 185 3.87 14.80 25.74
CA GLU A 185 5.04 14.40 26.53
C GLU A 185 6.06 13.62 25.69
N LEU A 186 5.61 12.69 24.84
CA LEU A 186 6.50 11.98 23.92
C LEU A 186 7.19 12.93 22.95
N ARG A 187 6.47 13.91 22.41
CA ARG A 187 7.01 14.94 21.52
C ARG A 187 8.00 15.86 22.25
N ALA A 188 7.70 16.27 23.48
CA ALA A 188 8.58 17.06 24.32
C ALA A 188 9.92 16.34 24.60
N ASN A 189 9.88 15.01 24.71
CA ASN A 189 11.07 14.16 24.84
C ASN A 189 11.71 13.76 23.51
N GLN A 190 11.41 14.47 22.42
CA GLN A 190 11.97 14.24 21.08
C GLN A 190 11.62 12.88 20.47
N ILE A 191 10.60 12.20 20.97
CA ILE A 191 10.04 10.98 20.36
C ILE A 191 9.02 11.42 19.33
N ASN A 192 9.37 11.26 18.05
CA ASN A 192 8.55 11.76 16.95
C ASN A 192 7.37 10.83 16.64
N VAL A 193 6.38 10.83 17.51
CA VAL A 193 5.12 10.09 17.32
C VAL A 193 4.14 10.86 16.45
N ASN A 194 3.23 10.13 15.80
CA ASN A 194 2.12 10.68 15.04
C ASN A 194 0.82 9.89 15.30
N LEU A 195 -0.32 10.52 15.06
CA LEU A 195 -1.63 9.88 15.14
C LEU A 195 -2.03 9.31 13.76
N HIS A 196 -2.35 8.04 13.71
CA HIS A 196 -2.76 7.34 12.49
C HIS A 196 -4.15 6.70 12.66
N TYR A 197 -5.24 7.27 12.10
CA TYR A 197 -5.35 8.58 11.40
C TYR A 197 -6.56 9.34 11.93
N ILE A 198 -6.67 10.63 11.61
CA ILE A 198 -7.93 11.33 11.69
C ILE A 198 -8.79 10.81 10.53
N PRO A 199 -9.99 10.22 10.80
CA PRO A 199 -10.84 9.72 9.72
C PRO A 199 -11.33 10.86 8.81
N VAL A 200 -11.51 10.56 7.54
CA VAL A 200 -11.99 11.54 6.54
C VAL A 200 -13.51 11.79 6.69
N HIS A 201 -14.22 10.86 7.32
CA HIS A 201 -15.67 10.87 7.54
C HIS A 201 -16.03 11.14 8.98
#